data_f6dd82f3e9702bb75c7f877b7dc2f3a9
#
_entry.id   f6dd82f3e9702bb75c7f877b7dc2f3a9
#
_cell.length_a   1.000
_cell.length_b   1.000
_cell.length_c   1.000
_cell.angle_alpha   90.00
_cell.angle_beta   90.00
_cell.angle_gamma   90.00
#
_symmetry.space_group_name_H-M   'P 1'
#
loop_
_entity.id
_entity.type
_entity.pdbx_description
1 polymer ?
#
loop_
_entity_poly.entity_id
_entity_poly.type
_entity_poly.pdbx_seq_one_letter_code
_entity_poly.pdbx_strand_id
1 'polypeptide(L)'
;MRALILGLALVLAPLAAQAQSLTVVAADGKTKVLTAPDLADLPRAEVKVTLETGAKTYEGPILAYVLRAGGLPVGPKLHGDPLRAYVVMTGKDGFQAVYALAELDKDFHDDVVILADHVDGKPLPEKEAPWRLASGGDRKGWRSVFGLARIEVRMADAPAKPSTMDHAH
;
A
#
# COMPACT_ATOMS: atom_id res chain seq x y z
N MET A 1 -57.58 -20.67 32.25
CA MET A 1 -56.71 -19.55 31.89
C MET A 1 -55.36 -20.15 31.44
N ARG A 2 -55.10 -20.16 30.15
CA ARG A 2 -53.84 -20.67 29.55
C ARG A 2 -53.02 -19.47 29.14
N ALA A 3 -51.87 -19.23 29.80
CA ALA A 3 -50.95 -18.17 29.47
C ALA A 3 -50.07 -18.63 28.31
N LEU A 4 -50.11 -17.92 27.18
CA LEU A 4 -49.28 -18.11 25.99
C LEU A 4 -48.01 -17.30 26.22
N ILE A 5 -46.86 -17.99 26.44
CA ILE A 5 -45.57 -17.32 26.52
C ILE A 5 -45.02 -17.24 25.07
N LEU A 6 -45.01 -16.04 24.52
CA LEU A 6 -44.43 -15.74 23.20
C LEU A 6 -42.93 -15.53 23.40
N GLY A 7 -42.14 -16.55 23.03
CA GLY A 7 -40.67 -16.48 23.05
C GLY A 7 -40.16 -15.61 21.90
N LEU A 8 -39.57 -14.44 22.23
CA LEU A 8 -38.86 -13.55 21.29
C LEU A 8 -37.48 -14.16 20.97
N ALA A 9 -37.34 -14.82 19.83
CA ALA A 9 -36.07 -15.28 19.33
C ALA A 9 -35.28 -14.08 18.79
N LEU A 10 -34.25 -13.64 19.53
CA LEU A 10 -33.31 -12.64 19.11
C LEU A 10 -32.38 -13.25 18.07
N VAL A 11 -32.60 -12.97 16.77
CA VAL A 11 -31.72 -13.38 15.67
C VAL A 11 -30.49 -12.46 15.71
N LEU A 12 -29.39 -12.92 16.28
CA LEU A 12 -28.08 -12.30 16.08
C LEU A 12 -27.63 -12.53 14.64
N ALA A 13 -27.82 -11.54 13.77
CA ALA A 13 -27.17 -11.52 12.47
C ALA A 13 -25.65 -11.40 12.68
N PRO A 14 -24.81 -12.27 12.09
CA PRO A 14 -23.36 -12.09 12.15
C PRO A 14 -23.02 -10.76 11.46
N LEU A 15 -22.37 -9.84 12.19
CA LEU A 15 -21.67 -8.72 11.57
C LEU A 15 -20.61 -9.34 10.64
N ALA A 16 -20.86 -9.32 9.34
CA ALA A 16 -19.84 -9.65 8.36
C ALA A 16 -18.69 -8.66 8.54
N ALA A 17 -17.63 -9.05 9.22
CA ALA A 17 -16.38 -8.31 9.23
C ALA A 17 -15.99 -8.09 7.77
N GLN A 18 -16.06 -6.85 7.29
CA GLN A 18 -15.62 -6.53 5.94
C GLN A 18 -14.17 -6.96 5.82
N ALA A 19 -13.91 -7.97 4.99
CA ALA A 19 -12.57 -8.48 4.78
C ALA A 19 -11.68 -7.31 4.36
N GLN A 20 -10.67 -7.04 5.18
CA GLN A 20 -9.68 -6.01 4.89
C GLN A 20 -8.95 -6.41 3.62
N SER A 21 -9.04 -5.61 2.58
CA SER A 21 -8.45 -5.90 1.27
C SER A 21 -7.71 -4.71 0.70
N LEU A 22 -6.57 -5.01 0.06
CA LEU A 22 -5.73 -4.07 -0.65
C LEU A 22 -5.79 -4.41 -2.15
N THR A 23 -6.27 -3.49 -2.96
CA THR A 23 -6.32 -3.66 -4.40
C THR A 23 -5.01 -3.18 -5.03
N VAL A 24 -4.32 -4.05 -5.75
CA VAL A 24 -3.11 -3.73 -6.52
C VAL A 24 -3.42 -3.80 -8.00
N VAL A 25 -3.12 -2.72 -8.72
CA VAL A 25 -3.36 -2.60 -10.17
C VAL A 25 -2.02 -2.40 -10.87
N ALA A 26 -1.68 -3.32 -11.76
CA ALA A 26 -0.48 -3.24 -12.58
C ALA A 26 -0.65 -2.26 -13.75
N ALA A 27 0.46 -1.85 -14.37
CA ALA A 27 0.45 -0.90 -15.49
C ALA A 27 -0.32 -1.42 -16.73
N ASP A 28 -0.45 -2.75 -16.88
CA ASP A 28 -1.26 -3.39 -17.93
C ASP A 28 -2.77 -3.50 -17.57
N GLY A 29 -3.17 -2.90 -16.45
CA GLY A 29 -4.55 -2.92 -15.96
C GLY A 29 -4.94 -4.19 -15.19
N LYS A 30 -4.08 -5.19 -15.10
CA LYS A 30 -4.37 -6.38 -14.28
C LYS A 30 -4.49 -6.00 -12.83
N THR A 31 -5.51 -6.56 -12.19
CA THR A 31 -5.81 -6.28 -10.79
C THR A 31 -5.63 -7.54 -9.94
N LYS A 32 -4.99 -7.38 -8.78
CA LYS A 32 -4.92 -8.39 -7.73
C LYS A 32 -5.42 -7.81 -6.43
N VAL A 33 -6.26 -8.56 -5.72
CA VAL A 33 -6.72 -8.21 -4.38
C VAL A 33 -5.90 -9.02 -3.38
N LEU A 34 -5.26 -8.34 -2.43
CA LEU A 34 -4.54 -8.94 -1.32
C LEU A 34 -5.36 -8.76 -0.05
N THR A 35 -5.41 -9.80 0.76
CA THR A 35 -6.10 -9.82 2.05
C THR A 35 -5.10 -9.91 3.20
N ALA A 36 -5.53 -9.74 4.44
CA ALA A 36 -4.64 -9.86 5.59
C ALA A 36 -3.88 -11.21 5.64
N PRO A 37 -4.50 -12.37 5.33
CA PRO A 37 -3.76 -13.64 5.20
C PRO A 37 -2.64 -13.61 4.15
N ASP A 38 -2.85 -12.95 3.00
CA ASP A 38 -1.82 -12.85 1.95
C ASP A 38 -0.60 -12.03 2.37
N LEU A 39 -0.75 -11.20 3.39
CA LEU A 39 0.29 -10.31 3.93
C LEU A 39 0.97 -10.85 5.19
N ALA A 40 0.37 -11.84 5.86
CA ALA A 40 0.78 -12.30 7.18
C ALA A 40 2.22 -12.84 7.23
N ASP A 41 2.62 -13.59 6.21
CA ASP A 41 3.92 -14.26 6.15
C ASP A 41 4.99 -13.45 5.38
N LEU A 42 4.67 -12.22 4.96
CA LEU A 42 5.63 -11.36 4.27
C LEU A 42 6.69 -10.82 5.25
N PRO A 43 7.94 -10.62 4.78
CA PRO A 43 8.98 -9.98 5.59
C PRO A 43 8.52 -8.63 6.13
N ARG A 44 8.73 -8.42 7.42
CA ARG A 44 8.29 -7.23 8.17
C ARG A 44 9.48 -6.39 8.59
N ALA A 45 9.24 -5.11 8.83
CA ALA A 45 10.20 -4.18 9.39
C ALA A 45 9.52 -3.19 10.32
N GLU A 46 10.35 -2.53 11.13
CA GLU A 46 9.98 -1.35 11.89
C GLU A 46 10.56 -0.11 11.22
N VAL A 47 9.78 0.96 11.17
CA VAL A 47 10.24 2.27 10.71
C VAL A 47 9.82 3.35 11.70
N LYS A 48 10.71 4.31 11.91
CA LYS A 48 10.45 5.49 12.74
C LYS A 48 10.03 6.65 11.87
N VAL A 49 8.83 7.17 12.10
CA VAL A 49 8.27 8.29 11.36
C VAL A 49 8.20 9.52 12.28
N THR A 50 8.78 10.63 11.84
CA THR A 50 8.70 11.90 12.54
C THR A 50 7.40 12.61 12.18
N LEU A 51 6.55 12.85 13.19
CA LEU A 51 5.29 13.57 13.09
C LEU A 51 5.40 14.89 13.84
N GLU A 52 4.46 15.81 13.64
CA GLU A 52 4.38 17.06 14.41
C GLU A 52 4.17 16.80 15.92
N THR A 53 3.55 15.70 16.27
CA THR A 53 3.30 15.26 17.65
C THR A 53 4.43 14.44 18.27
N GLY A 54 5.58 14.30 17.58
CA GLY A 54 6.71 13.47 17.98
C GLY A 54 6.93 12.27 17.06
N ALA A 55 8.00 11.51 17.32
CA ALA A 55 8.30 10.32 16.54
C ALA A 55 7.51 9.13 17.03
N LYS A 56 7.05 8.29 16.09
CA LYS A 56 6.36 7.01 16.34
C LYS A 56 7.06 5.89 15.58
N THR A 57 7.03 4.70 16.16
CA THR A 57 7.55 3.48 15.54
C THR A 57 6.38 2.72 14.93
N TYR A 58 6.42 2.52 13.62
CA TYR A 58 5.44 1.73 12.87
C TYR A 58 6.05 0.38 12.51
N GLU A 59 5.23 -0.67 12.52
CA GLU A 59 5.61 -2.04 12.16
C GLU A 59 4.65 -2.60 11.13
N GLY A 60 5.18 -3.36 10.15
CA GLY A 60 4.37 -4.01 9.14
C GLY A 60 5.19 -4.67 8.04
N PRO A 61 4.53 -5.35 7.08
CA PRO A 61 5.17 -5.90 5.91
C PRO A 61 5.95 -4.84 5.12
N ILE A 62 7.16 -5.20 4.67
CA ILE A 62 7.96 -4.35 3.78
C ILE A 62 7.22 -4.21 2.44
N LEU A 63 7.00 -2.99 2.00
CA LEU A 63 6.15 -2.67 0.85
C LEU A 63 6.62 -3.33 -0.44
N ALA A 64 7.93 -3.45 -0.70
CA ALA A 64 8.46 -4.14 -1.87
C ALA A 64 7.94 -5.59 -1.98
N TYR A 65 7.83 -6.31 -0.86
CA TYR A 65 7.27 -7.67 -0.86
C TYR A 65 5.76 -7.68 -1.08
N VAL A 66 5.03 -6.69 -0.57
CA VAL A 66 3.60 -6.50 -0.85
C VAL A 66 3.38 -6.25 -2.34
N LEU A 67 4.19 -5.39 -2.96
CA LEU A 67 4.14 -5.09 -4.40
C LEU A 67 4.43 -6.34 -5.23
N ARG A 68 5.44 -7.13 -4.82
CA ARG A 68 5.76 -8.42 -5.46
C ARG A 68 4.61 -9.42 -5.34
N ALA A 69 4.01 -9.54 -4.15
CA ALA A 69 2.81 -10.36 -3.93
C ALA A 69 1.65 -9.87 -4.81
N GLY A 70 1.54 -8.57 -5.06
CA GLY A 70 0.61 -7.94 -6.00
C GLY A 70 0.93 -8.19 -7.48
N GLY A 71 2.08 -8.80 -7.80
CA GLY A 71 2.49 -9.11 -9.17
C GLY A 71 3.30 -8.02 -9.86
N LEU A 72 3.79 -7.01 -9.13
CA LEU A 72 4.55 -5.89 -9.70
C LEU A 72 6.04 -6.25 -9.90
N PRO A 73 6.71 -5.63 -10.88
CA PRO A 73 8.11 -5.89 -11.21
C PRO A 73 9.04 -5.15 -10.23
N VAL A 74 9.30 -5.76 -9.06
CA VAL A 74 10.25 -5.28 -8.06
C VAL A 74 11.42 -6.26 -7.89
N GLY A 75 12.52 -5.80 -7.30
CA GLY A 75 13.77 -6.55 -7.16
C GLY A 75 14.44 -6.74 -8.52
N PRO A 76 15.01 -7.92 -8.81
CA PRO A 76 15.76 -8.17 -10.04
C PRO A 76 15.02 -7.92 -11.35
N LYS A 77 13.69 -7.79 -11.30
CA LYS A 77 12.84 -7.45 -12.46
C LYS A 77 12.71 -5.95 -12.69
N LEU A 78 13.17 -5.11 -11.78
CA LEU A 78 13.06 -3.65 -11.88
C LEU A 78 14.28 -3.10 -12.64
N HIS A 79 14.26 -3.23 -13.97
CA HIS A 79 15.26 -2.67 -14.86
C HIS A 79 14.64 -2.26 -16.21
N GLY A 80 15.30 -1.37 -16.94
CA GLY A 80 14.80 -0.88 -18.22
C GLY A 80 13.50 -0.08 -18.10
N ASP A 81 12.51 -0.39 -18.92
CA ASP A 81 11.22 0.31 -18.96
C ASP A 81 10.51 0.41 -17.60
N PRO A 82 10.47 -0.62 -16.74
CA PRO A 82 9.91 -0.53 -15.39
C PRO A 82 10.47 0.58 -14.51
N LEU A 83 11.68 1.11 -14.77
CA LEU A 83 12.24 2.26 -14.03
C LEU A 83 11.49 3.58 -14.28
N ARG A 84 10.66 3.65 -15.31
CA ARG A 84 9.75 4.78 -15.55
C ARG A 84 8.44 4.66 -14.79
N ALA A 85 8.24 3.55 -14.06
CA ALA A 85 7.02 3.31 -13.31
C ALA A 85 6.99 4.12 -12.02
N TYR A 86 5.81 4.60 -11.69
CA TYR A 86 5.48 5.17 -10.39
C TYR A 86 4.20 4.53 -9.86
N VAL A 87 4.02 4.56 -8.57
CA VAL A 87 2.83 4.03 -7.90
C VAL A 87 2.03 5.14 -7.26
N VAL A 88 0.72 5.10 -7.47
CA VAL A 88 -0.26 5.95 -6.79
C VAL A 88 -0.86 5.12 -5.66
N MET A 89 -0.62 5.55 -4.44
CA MET A 89 -1.15 4.95 -3.22
C MET A 89 -2.40 5.71 -2.80
N THR A 90 -3.54 5.05 -2.67
CA THR A 90 -4.82 5.68 -2.36
C THR A 90 -5.40 5.12 -1.07
N GLY A 91 -5.69 6.00 -0.12
CA GLY A 91 -6.39 5.69 1.12
C GLY A 91 -7.90 5.59 0.95
N LYS A 92 -8.58 5.06 1.96
CA LYS A 92 -10.06 4.98 2.01
C LYS A 92 -10.74 6.35 1.96
N ASP A 93 -10.05 7.39 2.42
CA ASP A 93 -10.50 8.79 2.41
C ASP A 93 -10.26 9.51 1.08
N GLY A 94 -9.64 8.82 0.10
CA GLY A 94 -9.28 9.37 -1.19
C GLY A 94 -7.95 10.12 -1.21
N PHE A 95 -7.25 10.27 -0.07
CA PHE A 95 -5.91 10.85 -0.06
C PHE A 95 -4.95 10.01 -0.91
N GLN A 96 -4.07 10.68 -1.65
CA GLN A 96 -3.11 10.01 -2.53
C GLN A 96 -1.69 10.49 -2.28
N ALA A 97 -0.75 9.55 -2.34
CA ALA A 97 0.68 9.82 -2.40
C ALA A 97 1.30 9.07 -3.59
N VAL A 98 2.37 9.61 -4.14
CA VAL A 98 3.08 9.05 -5.29
C VAL A 98 4.50 8.72 -4.89
N TYR A 99 4.98 7.55 -5.36
CA TYR A 99 6.36 7.09 -5.21
C TYR A 99 6.86 6.57 -6.56
N ALA A 100 8.11 6.87 -6.91
CA ALA A 100 8.75 6.12 -7.98
C ALA A 100 8.84 4.64 -7.59
N LEU A 101 8.63 3.71 -8.53
CA LEU A 101 8.69 2.29 -8.19
C LEU A 101 10.08 1.89 -7.67
N ALA A 102 11.15 2.48 -8.23
CA ALA A 102 12.52 2.27 -7.79
C ALA A 102 12.80 2.77 -6.36
N GLU A 103 12.12 3.83 -5.91
CA GLU A 103 12.24 4.39 -4.55
C GLU A 103 11.76 3.39 -3.48
N LEU A 104 10.97 2.40 -3.85
CA LEU A 104 10.41 1.39 -2.97
C LEU A 104 11.20 0.08 -2.94
N ASP A 105 12.32 0.01 -3.68
CA ASP A 105 13.14 -1.18 -3.79
C ASP A 105 14.52 -0.93 -3.17
N LYS A 106 14.94 -1.84 -2.28
CA LYS A 106 16.21 -1.75 -1.55
C LYS A 106 17.46 -1.77 -2.46
N ASP A 107 17.32 -2.24 -3.71
CA ASP A 107 18.44 -2.24 -4.65
C ASP A 107 18.73 -0.83 -5.19
N PHE A 108 17.81 0.14 -4.97
CA PHE A 108 17.93 1.53 -5.40
C PHE A 108 17.92 2.52 -4.22
N HIS A 109 17.33 2.13 -3.08
CA HIS A 109 17.14 3.04 -1.96
C HIS A 109 17.25 2.30 -0.61
N ASP A 110 18.03 2.88 0.32
CA ASP A 110 18.28 2.25 1.62
C ASP A 110 17.09 2.38 2.59
N ASP A 111 16.26 3.41 2.41
CA ASP A 111 15.13 3.66 3.30
C ASP A 111 14.01 2.65 3.07
N VAL A 112 13.51 2.09 4.16
CA VAL A 112 12.45 1.09 4.13
C VAL A 112 11.09 1.78 4.18
N VAL A 113 10.22 1.40 3.23
CA VAL A 113 8.80 1.74 3.24
C VAL A 113 8.01 0.49 3.61
N ILE A 114 7.07 0.62 4.53
CA ILE A 114 6.25 -0.50 5.01
C ILE A 114 4.75 -0.23 4.84
N LEU A 115 3.99 -1.30 4.75
CA LEU A 115 2.55 -1.31 4.93
C LEU A 115 2.25 -1.62 6.40
N ALA A 116 2.28 -0.58 7.25
CA ALA A 116 2.14 -0.74 8.68
C ALA A 116 0.74 -1.22 9.08
N ASP A 117 0.68 -2.09 10.06
CA ASP A 117 -0.53 -2.55 10.75
C ASP A 117 -0.45 -2.34 12.27
N HIS A 118 0.73 -1.96 12.80
CA HIS A 118 0.96 -1.61 14.20
C HIS A 118 1.69 -0.27 14.33
N VAL A 119 1.49 0.39 15.48
CA VAL A 119 2.20 1.60 15.90
C VAL A 119 2.52 1.52 17.39
N ASP A 120 3.79 1.76 17.78
CA ASP A 120 4.29 1.70 19.16
C ASP A 120 3.87 0.39 19.86
N GLY A 121 3.97 -0.74 19.14
CA GLY A 121 3.65 -2.09 19.61
C GLY A 121 2.14 -2.40 19.75
N LYS A 122 1.25 -1.54 19.25
CA LYS A 122 -0.22 -1.69 19.30
C LYS A 122 -0.81 -1.70 17.90
N PRO A 123 -1.96 -2.34 17.68
CA PRO A 123 -2.70 -2.20 16.42
C PRO A 123 -2.93 -0.73 16.06
N LEU A 124 -2.99 -0.43 14.77
CA LEU A 124 -3.28 0.92 14.29
C LEU A 124 -4.61 1.45 14.85
N PRO A 125 -4.71 2.76 15.15
CA PRO A 125 -5.97 3.38 15.46
C PRO A 125 -6.92 3.30 14.25
N GLU A 126 -8.22 3.27 14.51
CA GLU A 126 -9.28 3.05 13.50
C GLU A 126 -9.14 3.94 12.26
N LYS A 127 -8.79 5.22 12.44
CA LYS A 127 -8.60 6.16 11.33
C LYS A 127 -7.43 5.81 10.40
N GLU A 128 -6.45 5.05 10.88
CA GLU A 128 -5.25 4.64 10.12
C GLU A 128 -5.39 3.20 9.60
N ALA A 129 -6.30 2.44 10.19
CA ALA A 129 -6.53 1.03 9.87
C ALA A 129 -7.24 0.82 8.51
N PRO A 130 -7.08 -0.35 7.88
CA PRO A 130 -6.34 -1.52 8.37
C PRO A 130 -4.83 -1.40 8.16
N TRP A 131 -4.39 -0.58 7.22
CA TRP A 131 -2.99 -0.40 6.87
C TRP A 131 -2.66 1.07 6.65
N ARG A 132 -1.48 1.45 7.08
CA ARG A 132 -0.92 2.76 6.84
C ARG A 132 0.39 2.62 6.07
N LEU A 133 0.58 3.47 5.06
CA LEU A 133 1.89 3.61 4.44
C LEU A 133 2.81 4.40 5.37
N ALA A 134 3.97 3.82 5.73
CA ALA A 134 4.96 4.45 6.56
C ALA A 134 6.35 4.34 5.92
N SER A 135 7.05 5.48 5.80
CA SER A 135 8.40 5.58 5.23
C SER A 135 9.38 6.06 6.30
N GLY A 136 10.48 5.32 6.46
CA GLY A 136 11.56 5.68 7.38
C GLY A 136 12.43 6.85 6.88
N GLY A 137 12.53 7.03 5.55
CA GLY A 137 13.33 8.06 4.91
C GLY A 137 12.67 9.44 4.83
N ASP A 138 11.36 9.52 5.03
CA ASP A 138 10.66 10.78 4.97
C ASP A 138 10.94 11.64 6.22
N ARG A 139 11.47 12.83 6.04
CA ARG A 139 11.67 13.79 7.14
C ARG A 139 10.35 14.26 7.77
N LYS A 140 9.23 14.10 7.06
CA LYS A 140 7.87 14.40 7.51
C LYS A 140 6.93 13.31 7.06
N GLY A 141 6.03 12.89 7.94
CA GLY A 141 5.06 11.83 7.64
C GLY A 141 3.91 12.24 6.70
N TRP A 142 4.09 13.28 5.88
CA TRP A 142 3.01 13.83 5.05
C TRP A 142 2.63 12.97 3.85
N ARG A 143 3.53 12.07 3.42
CA ARG A 143 3.22 11.07 2.38
C ARG A 143 2.62 9.78 2.95
N SER A 144 2.40 9.70 4.26
CA SER A 144 1.72 8.56 4.86
C SER A 144 0.26 8.51 4.42
N VAL A 145 -0.13 7.41 3.81
CA VAL A 145 -1.53 7.16 3.41
C VAL A 145 -2.20 6.34 4.49
N PHE A 146 -3.29 6.85 5.07
CA PHE A 146 -4.07 6.15 6.09
C PHE A 146 -5.12 5.26 5.44
N GLY A 147 -5.39 4.10 6.06
CA GLY A 147 -6.37 3.17 5.51
C GLY A 147 -6.08 2.81 4.06
N LEU A 148 -4.81 2.50 3.73
CA LEU A 148 -4.43 2.21 2.34
C LEU A 148 -5.33 1.13 1.76
N ALA A 149 -6.02 1.45 0.66
CA ALA A 149 -7.00 0.60 0.01
C ALA A 149 -6.60 0.20 -1.41
N ARG A 150 -5.80 1.04 -2.08
CA ARG A 150 -5.43 0.81 -3.49
C ARG A 150 -4.00 1.26 -3.76
N ILE A 151 -3.29 0.44 -4.51
CA ILE A 151 -1.99 0.72 -5.12
C ILE A 151 -2.17 0.59 -6.64
N GLU A 152 -1.83 1.62 -7.40
CA GLU A 152 -1.93 1.61 -8.85
C GLU A 152 -0.60 2.00 -9.47
N VAL A 153 -0.07 1.11 -10.34
CA VAL A 153 1.15 1.39 -11.10
C VAL A 153 0.80 2.15 -12.36
N ARG A 154 1.52 3.23 -12.58
CA ARG A 154 1.46 4.01 -13.82
C ARG A 154 2.85 4.15 -14.42
N MET A 155 2.90 4.35 -15.73
CA MET A 155 4.14 4.59 -16.47
C MET A 155 4.24 6.07 -16.80
N ALA A 156 5.41 6.68 -16.58
CA ALA A 156 5.69 7.97 -17.17
C ALA A 156 5.77 7.84 -18.70
N ASP A 157 5.37 8.88 -19.41
CA ASP A 157 5.43 8.91 -20.87
C ASP A 157 6.85 8.63 -21.38
N ALA A 158 6.95 7.85 -22.44
CA ALA A 158 8.22 7.71 -23.14
C ALA A 158 8.60 9.04 -23.79
N PRO A 159 9.89 9.45 -23.72
CA PRO A 159 10.32 10.64 -24.45
C PRO A 159 10.03 10.44 -25.94
N ALA A 160 9.57 11.51 -26.60
CA ALA A 160 9.44 11.49 -28.06
C ALA A 160 10.78 11.11 -28.68
N LYS A 161 10.77 10.16 -29.63
CA LYS A 161 11.99 9.86 -30.40
C LYS A 161 12.47 11.16 -31.06
N PRO A 162 13.76 11.51 -30.93
CA PRO A 162 14.30 12.62 -31.70
C PRO A 162 13.94 12.42 -33.18
N SER A 163 13.30 13.40 -33.81
CA SER A 163 13.12 13.37 -35.24
C SER A 163 14.51 13.33 -35.84
N THR A 164 14.85 12.28 -36.59
CA THR A 164 16.03 12.27 -37.44
C THR A 164 15.86 13.45 -38.37
N MET A 165 16.61 14.55 -38.14
CA MET A 165 16.77 15.57 -39.16
C MET A 165 17.44 14.88 -40.31
N ASP A 166 16.68 14.64 -41.39
CA ASP A 166 17.22 14.29 -42.69
C ASP A 166 18.11 15.47 -43.11
N HIS A 167 19.41 15.33 -42.94
CA HIS A 167 20.38 16.18 -43.61
C HIS A 167 20.42 15.75 -45.08
N ALA A 168 19.47 16.26 -45.85
CA ALA A 168 19.58 16.24 -47.31
C ALA A 168 20.77 17.12 -47.70
N HIS A 169 21.82 16.48 -48.19
CA HIS A 169 22.94 17.08 -48.92
C HIS A 169 22.56 17.26 -50.39
#